data_876d37d3e95b2f3919b472608bd91ddd
#
_entry.id   876d37d3e95b2f3919b472608bd91ddd
#
_cell.length_a   1.000
_cell.length_b   1.000
_cell.length_c   1.000
_cell.angle_alpha   90.00
_cell.angle_beta   90.00
_cell.angle_gamma   90.00
#
_symmetry.space_group_name_H-M   'P 1'
#
loop_
_entity.id
_entity.type
_entity.pdbx_description
1 polymer ?
#
loop_
_entity_poly.entity_id
_entity_poly.type
_entity_poly.pdbx_seq_one_letter_code
_entity_poly.pdbx_strand_id
1 'polypeptide(L)'
;MKKKLILESGEVFHGEGFGADLETAGEVVFNTGMTGYQELISDPSYCGQIVCMTYPLIGNYGINRDDYESIEPAIKGLIVKEICDLPSNFRTQITLQELFKKKNLSGISGIDTRRLTRILRNSGVVKGKIVNADADENTTVEELKSTTFPTDQVDQVSTKTSYANPGRGLKVVLVDFGSKLGIIRELSQRNCDIIVVSHDTTAEEILLMDPDGIMLSNGPGDPEDNQQALEMIRGLLGKVPIFGICLGHQLIGLACGAKTFKLKFGHRGGNHPVLDLEKNKVAITSQNHGYAVDQESLKGTDLIETHIALNDRTNEGLKHKIHPCFSVQYHPEASPGPEDANYLFDDFITLMEDFKK
;
A
#
# COMPACT_ATOMS: atom_id res chain seq x y z
N MET A 1 -21.61 -13.34 16.60
CA MET A 1 -20.63 -13.55 17.69
C MET A 1 -20.28 -12.20 18.27
N LYS A 2 -20.38 -11.99 19.58
CA LYS A 2 -20.05 -10.70 20.21
C LYS A 2 -18.54 -10.53 20.31
N LYS A 3 -18.04 -9.40 19.85
CA LYS A 3 -16.62 -9.01 19.90
C LYS A 3 -16.44 -7.60 20.43
N LYS A 4 -15.20 -7.26 20.81
CA LYS A 4 -14.78 -5.92 21.17
C LYS A 4 -13.56 -5.54 20.34
N LEU A 5 -13.48 -4.28 19.93
CA LEU A 5 -12.21 -3.63 19.54
C LEU A 5 -11.71 -2.83 20.74
N ILE A 6 -10.50 -3.11 21.18
CA ILE A 6 -9.84 -2.40 22.28
C ILE A 6 -8.61 -1.71 21.68
N LEU A 7 -8.45 -0.41 21.97
CA LEU A 7 -7.29 0.39 21.56
C LEU A 7 -6.29 0.49 22.73
N GLU A 8 -5.01 0.63 22.42
CA GLU A 8 -3.96 0.84 23.44
C GLU A 8 -4.17 2.09 24.31
N SER A 9 -4.93 3.06 23.81
CA SER A 9 -5.35 4.27 24.53
C SER A 9 -6.50 4.04 25.54
N GLY A 10 -7.07 2.83 25.56
CA GLY A 10 -8.11 2.40 26.49
C GLY A 10 -9.55 2.52 25.97
N GLU A 11 -9.76 3.03 24.75
CA GLU A 11 -11.11 3.05 24.18
C GLU A 11 -11.57 1.66 23.77
N VAL A 12 -12.83 1.35 24.08
CA VAL A 12 -13.48 0.10 23.77
C VAL A 12 -14.70 0.33 22.88
N PHE A 13 -14.82 -0.49 21.86
CA PHE A 13 -15.97 -0.51 20.95
C PHE A 13 -16.56 -1.91 20.92
N HIS A 14 -17.86 -2.02 21.22
CA HIS A 14 -18.59 -3.28 21.18
C HIS A 14 -19.24 -3.47 19.79
N GLY A 15 -19.18 -4.70 19.27
CA GLY A 15 -19.74 -5.04 17.97
C GLY A 15 -20.00 -6.52 17.78
N GLU A 16 -20.30 -6.87 16.53
CA GLU A 16 -20.52 -8.24 16.08
C GLU A 16 -19.33 -8.71 15.25
N GLY A 17 -18.74 -9.83 15.63
CA GLY A 17 -17.67 -10.45 14.86
C GLY A 17 -18.18 -11.10 13.57
N PHE A 18 -17.39 -10.99 12.51
CA PHE A 18 -17.59 -11.71 11.26
C PHE A 18 -16.30 -12.34 10.76
N GLY A 19 -16.42 -13.29 9.81
CA GLY A 19 -15.28 -14.08 9.34
C GLY A 19 -14.89 -15.21 10.28
N ALA A 20 -13.59 -15.40 10.50
CA ALA A 20 -13.06 -16.41 11.40
C ALA A 20 -13.20 -15.99 12.87
N ASP A 21 -13.42 -16.98 13.74
CA ASP A 21 -13.49 -16.77 15.19
C ASP A 21 -12.09 -16.78 15.80
N LEU A 22 -11.37 -15.69 15.59
CA LEU A 22 -10.02 -15.49 16.15
C LEU A 22 -9.87 -14.06 16.68
N GLU A 23 -8.94 -13.89 17.59
CA GLU A 23 -8.46 -12.60 18.04
C GLU A 23 -7.33 -12.13 17.14
N THR A 24 -7.26 -10.82 16.88
CA THR A 24 -6.22 -10.25 16.02
C THR A 24 -5.80 -8.88 16.52
N ALA A 25 -4.49 -8.59 16.46
CA ALA A 25 -3.90 -7.32 16.82
C ALA A 25 -3.15 -6.72 15.64
N GLY A 26 -3.13 -5.39 15.57
CA GLY A 26 -2.44 -4.65 14.53
C GLY A 26 -2.53 -3.13 14.72
N GLU A 27 -1.84 -2.38 13.87
CA GLU A 27 -2.05 -0.93 13.76
C GLU A 27 -3.45 -0.65 13.21
N VAL A 28 -4.24 0.13 13.93
CA VAL A 28 -5.59 0.52 13.49
C VAL A 28 -5.47 1.76 12.62
N VAL A 29 -5.88 1.62 11.37
CA VAL A 29 -5.90 2.68 10.37
C VAL A 29 -7.30 2.85 9.80
N PHE A 30 -7.58 3.95 9.11
CA PHE A 30 -8.86 4.14 8.42
C PHE A 30 -8.66 4.44 6.94
N ASN A 31 -9.63 4.02 6.13
CA ASN A 31 -9.70 4.35 4.71
C ASN A 31 -11.03 5.04 4.40
N THR A 32 -10.98 6.11 3.59
CA THR A 32 -12.15 6.94 3.24
C THR A 32 -12.80 6.54 1.92
N GLY A 33 -12.32 5.49 1.25
CA GLY A 33 -12.90 4.98 0.03
C GLY A 33 -14.37 4.56 0.19
N MET A 34 -15.19 4.92 -0.79
CA MET A 34 -16.62 4.56 -0.80
C MET A 34 -16.84 3.18 -1.46
N THR A 35 -15.87 2.68 -2.20
CA THR A 35 -15.86 1.43 -2.95
C THR A 35 -14.44 0.85 -2.93
N GLY A 36 -14.24 -0.34 -3.51
CA GLY A 36 -12.91 -0.95 -3.61
C GLY A 36 -12.47 -1.67 -2.35
N TYR A 37 -13.41 -2.19 -1.55
CA TYR A 37 -13.06 -2.91 -0.33
C TYR A 37 -12.33 -4.24 -0.61
N GLN A 38 -12.57 -4.89 -1.75
CA GLN A 38 -11.89 -6.14 -2.12
C GLN A 38 -10.42 -5.87 -2.48
N GLU A 39 -10.18 -4.83 -3.27
CA GLU A 39 -8.85 -4.34 -3.62
C GLU A 39 -8.08 -3.95 -2.36
N LEU A 40 -8.74 -3.20 -1.46
CA LEU A 40 -8.14 -2.80 -0.18
C LEU A 40 -7.75 -4.01 0.69
N ILE A 41 -8.65 -5.00 0.84
CA ILE A 41 -8.41 -6.20 1.64
C ILE A 41 -7.22 -6.99 1.09
N SER A 42 -7.07 -7.00 -0.23
CA SER A 42 -6.00 -7.73 -0.93
C SER A 42 -4.76 -6.88 -1.24
N ASP A 43 -4.73 -5.60 -0.88
CA ASP A 43 -3.53 -4.75 -1.02
C ASP A 43 -2.48 -5.13 0.03
N PRO A 44 -1.30 -5.64 -0.38
CA PRO A 44 -0.25 -6.05 0.54
C PRO A 44 0.28 -4.92 1.43
N SER A 45 0.12 -3.65 1.01
CA SER A 45 0.52 -2.47 1.79
C SER A 45 -0.21 -2.33 3.14
N TYR A 46 -1.32 -3.06 3.34
CA TYR A 46 -2.00 -3.15 4.64
C TYR A 46 -1.47 -4.28 5.55
N CYS A 47 -0.35 -4.91 5.23
CA CYS A 47 0.24 -5.93 6.08
C CYS A 47 0.48 -5.39 7.50
N GLY A 48 0.02 -6.16 8.51
CA GLY A 48 0.11 -5.76 9.91
C GLY A 48 -1.00 -4.83 10.40
N GLN A 49 -1.92 -4.37 9.55
CA GLN A 49 -2.92 -3.37 9.89
C GLN A 49 -4.34 -3.94 10.04
N ILE A 50 -5.11 -3.35 10.97
CA ILE A 50 -6.56 -3.51 11.08
C ILE A 50 -7.20 -2.27 10.47
N VAL A 51 -7.97 -2.46 9.39
CA VAL A 51 -8.48 -1.35 8.59
C VAL A 51 -9.91 -1.01 8.95
N CYS A 52 -10.17 0.25 9.31
CA CYS A 52 -11.50 0.79 9.51
C CYS A 52 -12.02 1.42 8.21
N MET A 53 -13.09 0.86 7.64
CA MET A 53 -13.78 1.48 6.51
C MET A 53 -14.74 2.56 7.01
N THR A 54 -14.58 3.79 6.51
CA THR A 54 -15.46 4.91 6.92
C THR A 54 -16.80 4.87 6.21
N TYR A 55 -16.89 4.25 5.03
CA TYR A 55 -18.14 4.04 4.32
C TYR A 55 -19.04 3.07 5.12
N PRO A 56 -20.33 3.39 5.28
CA PRO A 56 -21.16 2.68 6.26
C PRO A 56 -21.49 1.23 5.89
N LEU A 57 -21.66 0.90 4.60
CA LEU A 57 -22.05 -0.45 4.15
C LEU A 57 -20.93 -1.08 3.33
N ILE A 58 -20.37 -2.17 3.81
CA ILE A 58 -19.29 -2.91 3.16
C ILE A 58 -19.75 -4.32 2.79
N GLY A 59 -19.30 -4.84 1.64
CA GLY A 59 -19.70 -6.14 1.12
C GLY A 59 -20.86 -6.12 0.13
N ASN A 60 -21.40 -4.97 -0.21
CA ASN A 60 -22.63 -4.80 -1.00
C ASN A 60 -22.54 -5.31 -2.46
N TYR A 61 -21.36 -5.44 -3.03
CA TYR A 61 -21.15 -6.04 -4.37
C TYR A 61 -20.43 -7.41 -4.31
N GLY A 62 -20.29 -7.99 -3.11
CA GLY A 62 -19.66 -9.29 -2.91
C GLY A 62 -18.16 -9.30 -3.19
N ILE A 63 -17.65 -10.48 -3.46
CA ILE A 63 -16.26 -10.74 -3.84
C ILE A 63 -16.28 -11.42 -5.22
N ASN A 64 -15.36 -11.02 -6.09
CA ASN A 64 -15.18 -11.57 -7.43
C ASN A 64 -13.71 -11.90 -7.69
N ARG A 65 -13.40 -12.57 -8.81
CA ARG A 65 -12.05 -13.02 -9.15
C ARG A 65 -11.14 -11.92 -9.68
N ASP A 66 -11.70 -10.81 -10.17
CA ASP A 66 -10.95 -9.85 -11.01
C ASP A 66 -10.39 -8.67 -10.18
N ASP A 67 -11.04 -8.34 -9.05
CA ASP A 67 -10.74 -7.16 -8.24
C ASP A 67 -9.70 -7.45 -7.12
N TYR A 68 -8.92 -8.51 -7.23
CA TYR A 68 -7.81 -8.79 -6.31
C TYR A 68 -6.54 -8.03 -6.71
N GLU A 69 -5.86 -7.45 -5.70
CA GLU A 69 -4.54 -6.84 -5.84
C GLU A 69 -3.41 -7.76 -5.35
N SER A 70 -3.74 -8.82 -4.60
CA SER A 70 -2.87 -9.98 -4.34
C SER A 70 -3.72 -11.23 -4.12
N ILE A 71 -3.12 -12.41 -4.27
CA ILE A 71 -3.81 -13.70 -4.08
C ILE A 71 -4.17 -13.92 -2.61
N GLU A 72 -3.26 -13.56 -1.71
CA GLU A 72 -3.44 -13.71 -0.26
C GLU A 72 -3.57 -12.35 0.42
N PRO A 73 -4.73 -12.07 1.07
CA PRO A 73 -4.89 -10.86 1.86
C PRO A 73 -3.89 -10.77 3.01
N ALA A 74 -3.26 -9.61 3.16
CA ALA A 74 -2.24 -9.40 4.20
C ALA A 74 -2.76 -8.59 5.41
N ILE A 75 -3.99 -8.08 5.37
CA ILE A 75 -4.59 -7.34 6.50
C ILE A 75 -4.73 -8.21 7.74
N LYS A 76 -4.66 -7.61 8.93
CA LYS A 76 -4.92 -8.31 10.20
C LYS A 76 -6.40 -8.38 10.53
N GLY A 77 -7.20 -7.42 10.09
CA GLY A 77 -8.63 -7.41 10.35
C GLY A 77 -9.35 -6.25 9.69
N LEU A 78 -10.68 -6.28 9.70
CA LEU A 78 -11.52 -5.26 9.10
C LEU A 78 -12.56 -4.77 10.12
N ILE A 79 -12.71 -3.45 10.19
CA ILE A 79 -13.69 -2.77 11.05
C ILE A 79 -14.69 -2.06 10.14
N VAL A 80 -15.98 -2.36 10.31
CA VAL A 80 -17.04 -1.78 9.49
C VAL A 80 -18.21 -1.33 10.36
N LYS A 81 -18.98 -0.36 9.84
CA LYS A 81 -20.24 0.02 10.46
C LYS A 81 -21.29 -1.07 10.24
N GLU A 82 -21.42 -1.54 9.00
CA GLU A 82 -22.40 -2.53 8.60
C GLU A 82 -21.78 -3.44 7.52
N ILE A 83 -22.01 -4.75 7.65
CA ILE A 83 -21.65 -5.75 6.65
C ILE A 83 -22.90 -6.14 5.86
N CYS A 84 -22.77 -6.26 4.53
CA CYS A 84 -23.84 -6.71 3.68
C CYS A 84 -23.87 -8.24 3.61
N ASP A 85 -24.97 -8.84 4.08
CA ASP A 85 -25.17 -10.30 4.06
C ASP A 85 -25.63 -10.82 2.69
N LEU A 86 -26.31 -9.96 1.91
CA LEU A 86 -26.89 -10.32 0.61
C LEU A 86 -26.40 -9.35 -0.47
N PRO A 87 -25.18 -9.55 -0.99
CA PRO A 87 -24.65 -8.69 -2.04
C PRO A 87 -25.47 -8.83 -3.35
N SER A 88 -25.67 -7.70 -4.05
CA SER A 88 -26.46 -7.63 -5.28
C SER A 88 -25.63 -7.12 -6.46
N ASN A 89 -24.65 -7.90 -6.91
CA ASN A 89 -23.89 -7.60 -8.11
C ASN A 89 -23.74 -8.88 -8.96
N PHE A 90 -23.85 -8.76 -10.28
CA PHE A 90 -23.75 -9.91 -11.20
C PHE A 90 -22.38 -10.60 -11.17
N ARG A 91 -21.33 -9.92 -10.72
CA ARG A 91 -19.97 -10.49 -10.58
C ARG A 91 -19.76 -11.21 -9.24
N THR A 92 -20.71 -11.13 -8.30
CA THR A 92 -20.58 -11.75 -6.97
C THR A 92 -20.38 -13.26 -7.07
N GLN A 93 -19.30 -13.78 -6.50
CA GLN A 93 -19.04 -15.21 -6.37
C GLN A 93 -19.25 -15.70 -4.93
N ILE A 94 -18.81 -14.93 -3.96
CA ILE A 94 -18.95 -15.20 -2.53
C ILE A 94 -19.21 -13.90 -1.78
N THR A 95 -19.68 -14.01 -0.54
CA THR A 95 -19.83 -12.87 0.36
C THR A 95 -18.51 -12.49 1.01
N LEU A 96 -18.41 -11.28 1.56
CA LEU A 96 -17.27 -10.85 2.36
C LEU A 96 -17.07 -11.74 3.61
N GLN A 97 -18.18 -12.13 4.24
CA GLN A 97 -18.18 -13.07 5.36
C GLN A 97 -17.53 -14.40 5.01
N GLU A 98 -17.85 -14.97 3.84
CA GLU A 98 -17.28 -16.23 3.36
C GLU A 98 -15.81 -16.10 3.01
N LEU A 99 -15.38 -15.00 2.40
CA LEU A 99 -13.96 -14.72 2.14
C LEU A 99 -13.18 -14.72 3.46
N PHE A 100 -13.65 -13.98 4.46
CA PHE A 100 -12.96 -13.86 5.74
C PHE A 100 -12.85 -15.21 6.47
N LYS A 101 -13.89 -16.06 6.40
CA LYS A 101 -13.82 -17.43 6.91
C LYS A 101 -12.79 -18.27 6.16
N LYS A 102 -12.80 -18.24 4.83
CA LYS A 102 -11.88 -19.03 3.98
C LYS A 102 -10.42 -18.63 4.16
N LYS A 103 -10.16 -17.32 4.36
CA LYS A 103 -8.81 -16.78 4.53
C LYS A 103 -8.36 -16.67 6.00
N ASN A 104 -9.17 -17.21 6.92
CA ASN A 104 -8.90 -17.16 8.38
C ASN A 104 -8.67 -15.73 8.89
N LEU A 105 -9.49 -14.79 8.43
CA LEU A 105 -9.47 -13.38 8.82
C LEU A 105 -10.63 -13.07 9.77
N SER A 106 -10.39 -12.18 10.72
CA SER A 106 -11.41 -11.68 11.66
C SER A 106 -11.80 -10.27 11.35
N GLY A 107 -13.09 -9.95 11.50
CA GLY A 107 -13.61 -8.60 11.40
C GLY A 107 -14.63 -8.30 12.49
N ILE A 108 -14.95 -7.01 12.64
CA ILE A 108 -15.95 -6.52 13.57
C ILE A 108 -16.86 -5.49 12.91
N SER A 109 -18.17 -5.66 13.07
CA SER A 109 -19.22 -4.79 12.56
C SER A 109 -20.05 -4.17 13.70
N GLY A 110 -20.90 -3.20 13.38
CA GLY A 110 -21.75 -2.52 14.36
C GLY A 110 -21.03 -1.42 15.16
N ILE A 111 -19.80 -1.11 14.81
CA ILE A 111 -18.95 -0.11 15.50
C ILE A 111 -19.31 1.31 15.04
N ASP A 112 -19.16 2.27 15.93
CA ASP A 112 -19.15 3.69 15.56
C ASP A 112 -17.82 4.04 14.85
N THR A 113 -17.75 3.73 13.56
CA THR A 113 -16.57 3.98 12.71
C THR A 113 -16.25 5.47 12.61
N ARG A 114 -17.27 6.36 12.71
CA ARG A 114 -17.06 7.81 12.72
C ARG A 114 -16.32 8.27 13.99
N ARG A 115 -16.71 7.76 15.16
CA ARG A 115 -16.01 8.03 16.43
C ARG A 115 -14.58 7.51 16.37
N LEU A 116 -14.39 6.27 15.91
CA LEU A 116 -13.05 5.65 15.74
C LEU A 116 -12.17 6.49 14.81
N THR A 117 -12.67 6.86 13.63
CA THR A 117 -11.94 7.70 12.67
C THR A 117 -11.51 9.03 13.27
N ARG A 118 -12.38 9.67 14.08
CA ARG A 118 -12.03 10.92 14.78
C ARG A 118 -10.91 10.72 15.80
N ILE A 119 -10.90 9.61 16.53
CA ILE A 119 -9.80 9.26 17.45
C ILE A 119 -8.50 9.12 16.63
N LEU A 120 -8.47 8.28 15.60
CA LEU A 120 -7.30 8.05 14.76
C LEU A 120 -6.78 9.35 14.10
N ARG A 121 -7.67 10.22 13.63
CA ARG A 121 -7.29 11.52 13.07
C ARG A 121 -6.62 12.43 14.10
N ASN A 122 -7.11 12.41 15.35
CA ASN A 122 -6.63 13.29 16.40
C ASN A 122 -5.39 12.76 17.12
N SER A 123 -5.30 11.45 17.34
CA SER A 123 -4.21 10.80 18.08
C SER A 123 -3.12 10.21 17.17
N GLY A 124 -3.44 9.96 15.92
CA GLY A 124 -2.59 9.22 14.99
C GLY A 124 -2.97 7.73 14.92
N VAL A 125 -2.15 6.96 14.22
CA VAL A 125 -2.27 5.50 14.18
C VAL A 125 -2.01 4.95 15.58
N VAL A 126 -2.88 4.02 16.04
CA VAL A 126 -2.81 3.40 17.37
C VAL A 126 -2.85 1.88 17.24
N LYS A 127 -2.27 1.17 18.20
CA LYS A 127 -2.41 -0.28 18.27
C LYS A 127 -3.82 -0.63 18.75
N GLY A 128 -4.38 -1.70 18.18
CA GLY A 128 -5.68 -2.22 18.59
C GLY A 128 -5.77 -3.73 18.47
N LYS A 129 -6.71 -4.31 19.19
CA LYS A 129 -6.98 -5.74 19.19
C LYS A 129 -8.48 -6.00 19.09
N ILE A 130 -8.87 -6.87 18.15
CA ILE A 130 -10.23 -7.41 18.08
C ILE A 130 -10.23 -8.67 18.94
N VAL A 131 -11.05 -8.67 19.99
CA VAL A 131 -11.10 -9.74 21.00
C VAL A 131 -12.53 -10.24 21.21
N ASN A 132 -12.69 -11.35 21.91
CA ASN A 132 -13.98 -11.83 22.36
C ASN A 132 -14.61 -10.88 23.39
N ALA A 133 -15.93 -10.90 23.48
CA ALA A 133 -16.67 -9.96 24.34
C ALA A 133 -16.38 -10.11 25.85
N ASP A 134 -15.93 -11.28 26.28
CA ASP A 134 -15.55 -11.61 27.65
C ASP A 134 -14.10 -11.28 28.02
N ALA A 135 -13.28 -10.88 27.05
CA ALA A 135 -11.88 -10.52 27.28
C ALA A 135 -11.77 -9.35 28.29
N ASP A 136 -10.77 -9.40 29.17
CA ASP A 136 -10.50 -8.31 30.12
C ASP A 136 -9.87 -7.10 29.40
N GLU A 137 -10.47 -5.96 29.58
CA GLU A 137 -10.11 -4.72 28.87
C GLU A 137 -8.75 -4.18 29.34
N ASN A 138 -8.51 -4.18 30.65
CA ASN A 138 -7.27 -3.66 31.23
C ASN A 138 -6.07 -4.52 30.83
N THR A 139 -6.22 -5.83 30.94
CA THR A 139 -5.18 -6.79 30.51
C THR A 139 -4.86 -6.62 29.04
N THR A 140 -5.88 -6.49 28.18
CA THR A 140 -5.66 -6.28 26.73
C THR A 140 -4.95 -4.96 26.42
N VAL A 141 -5.27 -3.87 27.14
CA VAL A 141 -4.59 -2.58 26.99
C VAL A 141 -3.12 -2.67 27.36
N GLU A 142 -2.80 -3.35 28.49
CA GLU A 142 -1.40 -3.54 28.90
C GLU A 142 -0.62 -4.44 27.92
N GLU A 143 -1.24 -5.48 27.40
CA GLU A 143 -0.68 -6.30 26.31
C GLU A 143 -0.35 -5.42 25.08
N LEU A 144 -1.29 -4.61 24.62
CA LEU A 144 -1.09 -3.73 23.45
C LEU A 144 0.04 -2.72 23.66
N LYS A 145 0.14 -2.12 24.84
CA LYS A 145 1.23 -1.18 25.17
C LYS A 145 2.59 -1.85 25.14
N SER A 146 2.69 -3.07 25.66
CA SER A 146 3.94 -3.84 25.73
C SER A 146 4.32 -4.53 24.41
N THR A 147 3.35 -4.71 23.49
CA THR A 147 3.58 -5.39 22.22
C THR A 147 4.38 -4.51 21.25
N THR A 148 5.47 -5.04 20.72
CA THR A 148 6.15 -4.49 19.54
C THR A 148 5.73 -5.29 18.32
N PHE A 149 5.20 -4.62 17.30
CA PHE A 149 4.85 -5.31 16.06
C PHE A 149 6.12 -5.61 15.24
N PRO A 150 6.10 -6.70 14.46
CA PRO A 150 7.22 -7.03 13.58
C PRO A 150 7.50 -5.91 12.56
N THR A 151 8.76 -5.77 12.17
CA THR A 151 9.23 -4.81 11.14
C THR A 151 9.58 -5.49 9.81
N ASP A 152 9.26 -6.77 9.67
CA ASP A 152 9.52 -7.61 8.50
C ASP A 152 8.32 -7.68 7.53
N GLN A 153 7.47 -6.64 7.50
CA GLN A 153 6.23 -6.66 6.70
C GLN A 153 6.51 -6.89 5.21
N VAL A 154 7.57 -6.32 4.67
CA VAL A 154 7.97 -6.52 3.27
C VAL A 154 8.32 -7.99 3.02
N ASP A 155 9.11 -8.60 3.90
CA ASP A 155 9.44 -10.03 3.80
C ASP A 155 8.20 -10.93 3.86
N GLN A 156 7.18 -10.56 4.64
CA GLN A 156 5.92 -11.32 4.74
C GLN A 156 5.11 -11.32 3.43
N VAL A 157 5.20 -10.28 2.60
CA VAL A 157 4.35 -10.09 1.41
C VAL A 157 5.09 -10.19 0.08
N SER A 158 6.41 -10.01 0.06
CA SER A 158 7.24 -10.17 -1.13
C SER A 158 7.24 -11.62 -1.63
N THR A 159 7.34 -11.79 -2.94
CA THR A 159 7.50 -13.12 -3.54
C THR A 159 8.73 -13.84 -3.01
N LYS A 160 8.61 -15.14 -2.75
CA LYS A 160 9.75 -15.97 -2.31
C LYS A 160 10.50 -16.60 -3.47
N THR A 161 9.98 -16.49 -4.67
CA THR A 161 10.58 -17.07 -5.88
C THR A 161 10.32 -16.15 -7.05
N SER A 162 11.36 -15.81 -7.81
CA SER A 162 11.22 -15.01 -9.02
C SER A 162 10.36 -15.74 -10.06
N TYR A 163 9.52 -14.97 -10.74
CA TYR A 163 8.68 -15.51 -11.81
C TYR A 163 8.56 -14.51 -12.96
N ALA A 164 8.24 -15.03 -14.15
CA ALA A 164 8.05 -14.23 -15.34
C ALA A 164 6.56 -14.03 -15.65
N ASN A 165 6.22 -12.84 -16.11
CA ASN A 165 4.96 -12.53 -16.80
C ASN A 165 5.33 -12.10 -18.23
N PRO A 166 5.36 -13.05 -19.20
CA PRO A 166 5.96 -12.82 -20.51
C PRO A 166 5.23 -11.78 -21.35
N GLY A 167 5.98 -10.89 -21.97
CA GLY A 167 5.55 -9.95 -22.99
C GLY A 167 6.45 -10.02 -24.23
N ARG A 168 6.31 -9.06 -25.15
CA ARG A 168 7.11 -8.98 -26.37
C ARG A 168 7.84 -7.64 -26.53
N GLY A 169 7.64 -6.72 -25.58
CA GLY A 169 8.20 -5.39 -25.57
C GLY A 169 9.44 -5.28 -24.69
N LEU A 170 9.55 -4.15 -24.01
CA LEU A 170 10.67 -3.84 -23.12
C LEU A 170 10.70 -4.80 -21.93
N LYS A 171 11.90 -5.22 -21.54
CA LYS A 171 12.09 -6.08 -20.37
C LYS A 171 12.14 -5.24 -19.10
N VAL A 172 11.20 -5.48 -18.22
CA VAL A 172 11.11 -4.80 -16.93
C VAL A 172 11.34 -5.78 -15.79
N VAL A 173 12.32 -5.50 -14.93
CA VAL A 173 12.44 -6.20 -13.65
C VAL A 173 11.63 -5.44 -12.63
N LEU A 174 10.62 -6.10 -12.06
CA LEU A 174 9.79 -5.59 -10.98
C LEU A 174 10.31 -6.16 -9.66
N VAL A 175 10.81 -5.28 -8.78
CA VAL A 175 11.22 -5.65 -7.43
C VAL A 175 9.97 -5.60 -6.54
N ASP A 176 9.63 -6.76 -5.97
CA ASP A 176 8.39 -6.97 -5.23
C ASP A 176 8.57 -6.71 -3.74
N PHE A 177 8.17 -5.53 -3.29
CA PHE A 177 8.07 -5.18 -1.87
C PHE A 177 6.66 -5.45 -1.28
N GLY A 178 5.78 -6.08 -2.02
CA GLY A 178 4.36 -6.26 -1.78
C GLY A 178 3.56 -5.62 -2.91
N SER A 179 3.88 -6.03 -4.13
CA SER A 179 3.33 -5.45 -5.35
C SER A 179 1.85 -5.71 -5.50
N LYS A 180 1.09 -4.68 -5.84
CA LYS A 180 -0.26 -4.82 -6.36
C LYS A 180 -0.25 -5.39 -7.77
N LEU A 181 -1.19 -6.31 -8.06
CA LEU A 181 -1.38 -6.86 -9.40
C LEU A 181 -1.69 -5.77 -10.44
N GLY A 182 -2.24 -4.64 -10.02
CA GLY A 182 -2.46 -3.46 -10.85
C GLY A 182 -1.19 -3.01 -11.58
N ILE A 183 -0.04 -2.98 -10.90
CA ILE A 183 1.25 -2.60 -11.51
C ILE A 183 1.64 -3.56 -12.63
N ILE A 184 1.49 -4.87 -12.40
CA ILE A 184 1.78 -5.90 -13.42
C ILE A 184 0.81 -5.76 -14.60
N ARG A 185 -0.49 -5.50 -14.35
CA ARG A 185 -1.49 -5.28 -15.41
C ARG A 185 -1.12 -4.08 -16.28
N GLU A 186 -0.74 -2.95 -15.68
CA GLU A 186 -0.34 -1.74 -16.40
C GLU A 186 0.89 -1.93 -17.29
N LEU A 187 1.91 -2.61 -16.79
CA LEU A 187 3.09 -2.97 -17.57
C LEU A 187 2.75 -3.98 -18.69
N SER A 188 1.87 -4.96 -18.40
CA SER A 188 1.43 -5.97 -19.38
C SER A 188 0.61 -5.35 -20.51
N GLN A 189 -0.27 -4.38 -20.21
CA GLN A 189 -1.05 -3.65 -21.24
C GLN A 189 -0.13 -2.89 -22.19
N ARG A 190 1.06 -2.47 -21.73
CA ARG A 190 2.12 -1.85 -22.54
C ARG A 190 3.07 -2.86 -23.17
N ASN A 191 2.69 -4.15 -23.14
CA ASN A 191 3.42 -5.26 -23.76
C ASN A 191 4.80 -5.53 -23.16
N CYS A 192 5.09 -5.08 -21.92
CA CYS A 192 6.37 -5.35 -21.25
C CYS A 192 6.56 -6.84 -20.98
N ASP A 193 7.80 -7.30 -21.12
CA ASP A 193 8.27 -8.62 -20.65
C ASP A 193 8.73 -8.46 -19.20
N ILE A 194 7.94 -8.96 -18.25
CA ILE A 194 8.13 -8.66 -16.83
C ILE A 194 8.75 -9.84 -16.11
N ILE A 195 9.82 -9.58 -15.36
CA ILE A 195 10.40 -10.52 -14.39
C ILE A 195 10.17 -9.95 -13.01
N VAL A 196 9.38 -10.63 -12.19
CA VAL A 196 9.15 -10.25 -10.78
C VAL A 196 10.20 -10.93 -9.92
N VAL A 197 10.90 -10.15 -9.10
CA VAL A 197 11.95 -10.63 -8.20
C VAL A 197 11.65 -10.25 -6.75
N SER A 198 12.23 -11.00 -5.81
CA SER A 198 12.11 -10.73 -4.38
C SER A 198 12.77 -9.39 -4.00
N HIS A 199 12.30 -8.80 -2.89
CA HIS A 199 12.80 -7.54 -2.33
C HIS A 199 14.28 -7.57 -1.94
N ASP A 200 14.85 -8.75 -1.70
CA ASP A 200 16.23 -8.98 -1.28
C ASP A 200 17.20 -9.29 -2.45
N THR A 201 16.69 -9.24 -3.71
CA THR A 201 17.51 -9.45 -4.91
C THR A 201 18.53 -8.32 -5.04
N THR A 202 19.79 -8.68 -5.27
CA THR A 202 20.89 -7.70 -5.37
C THR A 202 20.90 -6.95 -6.70
N ALA A 203 21.58 -5.80 -6.74
CA ALA A 203 21.75 -5.04 -7.98
C ALA A 203 22.47 -5.84 -9.08
N GLU A 204 23.47 -6.63 -8.70
CA GLU A 204 24.22 -7.49 -9.61
C GLU A 204 23.33 -8.55 -10.25
N GLU A 205 22.49 -9.23 -9.46
CA GLU A 205 21.55 -10.23 -9.96
C GLU A 205 20.52 -9.62 -10.91
N ILE A 206 20.00 -8.41 -10.59
CA ILE A 206 19.07 -7.69 -11.47
C ILE A 206 19.75 -7.33 -12.79
N LEU A 207 20.98 -6.81 -12.76
CA LEU A 207 21.71 -6.43 -13.98
C LEU A 207 22.05 -7.62 -14.86
N LEU A 208 22.28 -8.82 -14.28
CA LEU A 208 22.46 -10.06 -15.05
C LEU A 208 21.23 -10.46 -15.87
N MET A 209 20.06 -9.99 -15.51
CA MET A 209 18.82 -10.21 -16.27
C MET A 209 18.72 -9.31 -17.51
N ASP A 210 19.64 -8.36 -17.67
CA ASP A 210 19.69 -7.39 -18.77
C ASP A 210 18.35 -6.65 -18.98
N PRO A 211 17.83 -5.92 -17.97
CA PRO A 211 16.56 -5.21 -18.05
C PRO A 211 16.68 -3.90 -18.82
N ASP A 212 15.60 -3.52 -19.49
CA ASP A 212 15.43 -2.20 -20.09
C ASP A 212 15.02 -1.14 -19.06
N GLY A 213 14.36 -1.57 -17.98
CA GLY A 213 13.96 -0.73 -16.87
C GLY A 213 13.64 -1.52 -15.60
N ILE A 214 13.60 -0.81 -14.49
CA ILE A 214 13.32 -1.37 -13.18
C ILE A 214 12.10 -0.67 -12.58
N MET A 215 11.12 -1.47 -12.15
CA MET A 215 9.97 -1.02 -11.39
C MET A 215 10.18 -1.38 -9.92
N LEU A 216 10.15 -0.39 -9.04
CA LEU A 216 10.12 -0.59 -7.58
C LEU A 216 8.67 -0.49 -7.11
N SER A 217 8.13 -1.59 -6.61
CA SER A 217 6.71 -1.67 -6.27
C SER A 217 6.34 -0.86 -5.02
N ASN A 218 5.06 -0.77 -4.76
CA ASN A 218 4.50 -0.43 -3.46
C ASN A 218 4.82 -1.52 -2.42
N GLY A 219 4.55 -1.23 -1.15
CA GLY A 219 4.72 -2.19 -0.07
C GLY A 219 4.37 -1.62 1.31
N PRO A 220 4.30 -2.47 2.33
CA PRO A 220 4.00 -2.09 3.71
C PRO A 220 5.23 -1.64 4.49
N GLY A 221 4.97 -1.10 5.70
CA GLY A 221 5.97 -0.90 6.74
C GLY A 221 6.70 0.43 6.68
N ASP A 222 7.78 0.50 7.45
CA ASP A 222 8.69 1.64 7.48
C ASP A 222 9.75 1.48 6.37
N PRO A 223 9.94 2.47 5.49
CA PRO A 223 10.96 2.37 4.45
C PRO A 223 12.39 2.22 5.02
N GLU A 224 12.66 2.72 6.23
CA GLU A 224 13.98 2.62 6.87
C GLU A 224 14.33 1.18 7.30
N ASP A 225 13.35 0.29 7.44
CA ASP A 225 13.57 -1.13 7.75
C ASP A 225 14.16 -1.93 6.56
N ASN A 226 14.19 -1.36 5.35
CA ASN A 226 14.55 -2.05 4.11
C ASN A 226 15.98 -1.70 3.61
N GLN A 227 16.99 -1.86 4.45
CA GLN A 227 18.37 -1.44 4.15
C GLN A 227 18.97 -2.10 2.90
N GLN A 228 18.69 -3.38 2.66
CA GLN A 228 19.18 -4.10 1.46
C GLN A 228 18.63 -3.47 0.17
N ALA A 229 17.37 -3.04 0.18
CA ALA A 229 16.77 -2.35 -0.94
C ALA A 229 17.46 -1.01 -1.25
N LEU A 230 17.90 -0.28 -0.21
CA LEU A 230 18.65 0.97 -0.41
C LEU A 230 20.01 0.72 -1.10
N GLU A 231 20.71 -0.35 -0.71
CA GLU A 231 21.98 -0.75 -1.35
C GLU A 231 21.76 -1.18 -2.80
N MET A 232 20.73 -1.96 -3.05
CA MET A 232 20.32 -2.39 -4.39
C MET A 232 20.02 -1.18 -5.28
N ILE A 233 19.21 -0.22 -4.84
CA ILE A 233 18.86 0.99 -5.59
C ILE A 233 20.11 1.81 -5.91
N ARG A 234 21.01 2.03 -4.95
CA ARG A 234 22.29 2.74 -5.19
C ARG A 234 23.14 2.05 -6.24
N GLY A 235 23.15 0.71 -6.23
CA GLY A 235 23.86 -0.10 -7.22
C GLY A 235 23.28 -0.02 -8.65
N LEU A 236 21.99 0.34 -8.79
CA LEU A 236 21.26 0.41 -10.06
C LEU A 236 21.19 1.83 -10.64
N LEU A 237 21.29 2.87 -9.81
CA LEU A 237 21.21 4.27 -10.25
C LEU A 237 22.21 4.58 -11.36
N GLY A 238 21.70 5.14 -12.46
CA GLY A 238 22.48 5.51 -13.63
C GLY A 238 22.83 4.37 -14.59
N LYS A 239 22.53 3.12 -14.22
CA LYS A 239 22.77 1.95 -15.07
C LYS A 239 21.54 1.52 -15.87
N VAL A 240 20.36 1.73 -15.32
CA VAL A 240 19.07 1.36 -15.91
C VAL A 240 18.02 2.39 -15.48
N PRO A 241 17.03 2.73 -16.32
CA PRO A 241 15.88 3.54 -15.92
C PRO A 241 15.10 2.93 -14.75
N ILE A 242 14.71 3.76 -13.78
CA ILE A 242 13.99 3.32 -12.57
C ILE A 242 12.71 4.12 -12.40
N PHE A 243 11.60 3.42 -12.14
CA PHE A 243 10.34 4.01 -11.69
C PHE A 243 9.93 3.40 -10.35
N GLY A 244 9.65 4.24 -9.34
CA GLY A 244 9.23 3.81 -7.99
C GLY A 244 7.83 4.26 -7.64
N ILE A 245 7.04 3.36 -7.04
CA ILE A 245 5.66 3.61 -6.60
C ILE A 245 5.56 3.42 -5.08
N CYS A 246 5.00 4.38 -4.38
CA CYS A 246 4.69 4.38 -2.95
C CYS A 246 5.92 4.03 -2.08
N LEU A 247 6.08 2.79 -1.60
CA LEU A 247 7.30 2.37 -0.90
C LEU A 247 8.54 2.54 -1.79
N GLY A 248 8.46 2.18 -3.07
CA GLY A 248 9.55 2.36 -4.03
C GLY A 248 9.98 3.83 -4.18
N HIS A 249 9.03 4.79 -4.09
CA HIS A 249 9.33 6.22 -4.05
C HIS A 249 10.11 6.60 -2.79
N GLN A 250 9.67 6.13 -1.62
CA GLN A 250 10.34 6.42 -0.35
C GLN A 250 11.76 5.83 -0.32
N LEU A 251 11.93 4.62 -0.84
CA LEU A 251 13.23 3.94 -0.94
C LEU A 251 14.20 4.70 -1.89
N ILE A 252 13.71 5.22 -3.02
CA ILE A 252 14.52 6.10 -3.90
C ILE A 252 14.95 7.35 -3.14
N GLY A 253 14.03 7.99 -2.40
CA GLY A 253 14.35 9.13 -1.56
C GLY A 253 15.49 8.84 -0.58
N LEU A 254 15.36 7.77 0.20
CA LEU A 254 16.38 7.33 1.17
C LEU A 254 17.70 6.93 0.51
N ALA A 255 17.66 6.18 -0.59
CA ALA A 255 18.87 5.75 -1.31
C ALA A 255 19.69 6.94 -1.83
N CYS A 256 19.03 8.03 -2.18
CA CYS A 256 19.64 9.29 -2.63
C CYS A 256 19.98 10.27 -1.49
N GLY A 257 19.78 9.88 -0.22
CA GLY A 257 20.17 10.66 0.94
C GLY A 257 19.10 11.58 1.52
N ALA A 258 17.88 11.53 1.04
CA ALA A 258 16.73 12.17 1.69
C ALA A 258 16.31 11.41 2.97
N LYS A 259 15.37 11.96 3.70
CA LYS A 259 14.80 11.35 4.92
C LYS A 259 13.32 11.11 4.72
N THR A 260 12.77 10.18 5.49
CA THR A 260 11.34 9.94 5.58
C THR A 260 10.83 10.25 7.00
N PHE A 261 9.53 10.45 7.12
CA PHE A 261 8.89 10.63 8.43
C PHE A 261 7.51 9.98 8.45
N LYS A 262 7.09 9.51 9.62
CA LYS A 262 5.76 8.92 9.81
C LYS A 262 4.71 10.02 9.85
N LEU A 263 3.70 9.91 8.97
CA LEU A 263 2.52 10.77 8.99
C LEU A 263 1.64 10.43 10.19
N LYS A 264 0.93 11.40 10.73
CA LYS A 264 0.10 11.21 11.92
C LYS A 264 -0.94 10.10 11.74
N PHE A 265 -1.65 10.07 10.61
CA PHE A 265 -2.66 9.07 10.28
C PHE A 265 -2.54 8.52 8.85
N GLY A 266 -1.54 9.00 8.08
CA GLY A 266 -1.30 8.59 6.70
C GLY A 266 -2.33 9.12 5.71
N HIS A 267 -2.07 8.88 4.42
CA HIS A 267 -3.02 9.12 3.34
C HIS A 267 -3.63 7.79 2.90
N ARG A 268 -4.96 7.64 2.99
CA ARG A 268 -5.67 6.42 2.59
C ARG A 268 -7.04 6.75 2.03
N GLY A 269 -7.18 6.51 0.72
CA GLY A 269 -8.42 6.75 -0.04
C GLY A 269 -8.15 7.08 -1.50
N GLY A 270 -9.20 7.16 -2.30
CA GLY A 270 -9.13 7.41 -3.76
C GLY A 270 -9.49 8.85 -4.17
N ASN A 271 -9.34 9.83 -3.29
CA ASN A 271 -9.79 11.21 -3.54
C ASN A 271 -8.77 12.28 -3.09
N HIS A 272 -7.49 11.97 -3.18
CA HIS A 272 -6.41 12.87 -2.80
C HIS A 272 -5.93 13.70 -4.00
N PRO A 273 -6.08 15.04 -3.99
CA PRO A 273 -5.61 15.88 -5.08
C PRO A 273 -4.09 16.10 -4.97
N VAL A 274 -3.38 15.80 -6.05
CA VAL A 274 -1.93 15.97 -6.18
C VAL A 274 -1.65 16.91 -7.36
N LEU A 275 -0.79 17.88 -7.15
CA LEU A 275 -0.33 18.81 -8.18
C LEU A 275 0.99 18.31 -8.80
N ASP A 276 1.00 18.03 -10.08
CA ASP A 276 2.19 17.89 -10.90
C ASP A 276 2.80 19.28 -11.15
N LEU A 277 3.99 19.52 -10.64
CA LEU A 277 4.68 20.81 -10.70
C LEU A 277 5.26 21.11 -12.09
N GLU A 278 5.64 20.06 -12.85
CA GLU A 278 6.19 20.23 -14.21
C GLU A 278 5.07 20.55 -15.21
N LYS A 279 3.95 19.81 -15.13
CA LYS A 279 2.80 19.97 -16.05
C LYS A 279 1.79 21.02 -15.55
N ASN A 280 1.92 21.50 -14.31
CA ASN A 280 0.96 22.38 -13.62
C ASN A 280 -0.49 21.87 -13.71
N LYS A 281 -0.66 20.57 -13.48
CA LYS A 281 -1.94 19.87 -13.58
C LYS A 281 -2.25 19.14 -12.27
N VAL A 282 -3.51 19.17 -11.85
CA VAL A 282 -4.00 18.40 -10.69
C VAL A 282 -4.56 17.07 -11.16
N ALA A 283 -4.12 15.99 -10.53
CA ALA A 283 -4.71 14.66 -10.64
C ALA A 283 -5.39 14.29 -9.32
N ILE A 284 -6.49 13.56 -9.38
CA ILE A 284 -7.07 12.90 -8.22
C ILE A 284 -6.45 11.51 -8.12
N THR A 285 -5.87 11.21 -6.96
CA THR A 285 -5.03 10.02 -6.79
C THR A 285 -5.57 9.04 -5.75
N SER A 286 -5.20 7.78 -5.93
CA SER A 286 -5.34 6.73 -4.93
C SER A 286 -4.11 6.71 -4.03
N GLN A 287 -4.33 6.67 -2.72
CA GLN A 287 -3.28 6.75 -1.69
C GLN A 287 -3.42 5.65 -0.66
N ASN A 288 -2.32 5.04 -0.27
CA ASN A 288 -2.25 4.13 0.87
C ASN A 288 -0.84 4.10 1.45
N HIS A 289 -0.47 5.11 2.20
CA HIS A 289 0.85 5.17 2.86
C HIS A 289 0.80 5.84 4.23
N GLY A 290 1.71 5.41 5.12
CA GLY A 290 1.88 5.97 6.47
C GLY A 290 3.12 6.83 6.63
N TYR A 291 4.00 6.87 5.63
CA TYR A 291 5.25 7.63 5.61
C TYR A 291 5.30 8.54 4.39
N ALA A 292 6.09 9.60 4.47
CA ALA A 292 6.35 10.51 3.36
C ALA A 292 7.81 10.94 3.36
N VAL A 293 8.32 11.36 2.20
CA VAL A 293 9.66 11.94 2.06
C VAL A 293 9.64 13.37 2.61
N ASP A 294 10.62 13.70 3.46
CA ASP A 294 10.80 15.04 4.01
C ASP A 294 11.38 15.99 2.95
N GLN A 295 10.57 16.97 2.53
CA GLN A 295 10.93 17.96 1.52
C GLN A 295 12.18 18.77 1.88
N GLU A 296 12.36 19.11 3.15
CA GLU A 296 13.54 19.84 3.61
C GLU A 296 14.83 19.03 3.44
N SER A 297 14.72 17.70 3.56
CA SER A 297 15.85 16.78 3.39
C SER A 297 16.31 16.63 1.93
N LEU A 298 15.51 17.09 0.95
CA LEU A 298 15.91 17.08 -0.46
C LEU A 298 17.01 18.11 -0.76
N LYS A 299 17.17 19.11 0.11
CA LYS A 299 18.26 20.10 0.01
C LYS A 299 19.61 19.41 0.17
N GLY A 300 20.44 19.50 -0.85
CA GLY A 300 21.76 18.84 -0.86
C GLY A 300 21.78 17.45 -1.50
N THR A 301 20.62 16.95 -1.97
CA THR A 301 20.53 15.73 -2.79
C THR A 301 20.44 16.06 -4.29
N ASP A 302 20.61 15.05 -5.12
CA ASP A 302 20.34 15.14 -6.57
C ASP A 302 18.89 14.86 -6.94
N LEU A 303 17.95 15.02 -5.99
CA LEU A 303 16.51 14.85 -6.23
C LEU A 303 15.83 16.21 -6.47
N ILE A 304 14.77 16.18 -7.26
CA ILE A 304 13.85 17.30 -7.51
C ILE A 304 12.44 16.82 -7.13
N GLU A 305 11.72 17.64 -6.39
CA GLU A 305 10.29 17.43 -6.13
C GLU A 305 9.50 17.71 -7.42
N THR A 306 8.68 16.75 -7.83
CA THR A 306 7.85 16.84 -9.04
C THR A 306 6.36 16.92 -8.75
N HIS A 307 5.92 16.39 -7.61
CA HIS A 307 4.51 16.36 -7.23
C HIS A 307 4.34 16.71 -5.74
N ILE A 308 3.24 17.38 -5.43
CA ILE A 308 2.88 17.75 -4.04
C ILE A 308 1.39 17.49 -3.77
N ALA A 309 1.08 16.98 -2.58
CA ALA A 309 -0.29 16.88 -2.09
C ALA A 309 -0.88 18.29 -1.87
N LEU A 310 -2.10 18.55 -2.35
CA LEU A 310 -2.73 19.85 -2.14
C LEU A 310 -3.31 20.02 -0.74
N ASN A 311 -3.57 18.91 -0.03
CA ASN A 311 -4.20 18.93 1.30
C ASN A 311 -3.25 19.38 2.41
N ASP A 312 -2.00 18.93 2.40
CA ASP A 312 -1.03 19.14 3.48
C ASP A 312 0.38 19.48 2.98
N ARG A 313 0.57 19.57 1.67
CA ARG A 313 1.83 19.95 1.02
C ARG A 313 2.96 18.92 1.14
N THR A 314 2.64 17.69 1.50
CA THR A 314 3.63 16.60 1.51
C THR A 314 4.17 16.31 0.11
N ASN A 315 5.41 15.79 0.05
CA ASN A 315 6.02 15.34 -1.21
C ASN A 315 5.26 14.14 -1.76
N GLU A 316 4.94 14.20 -3.05
CA GLU A 316 4.18 13.17 -3.77
C GLU A 316 4.90 12.66 -5.02
N GLY A 317 6.08 13.16 -5.32
CA GLY A 317 6.87 12.69 -6.44
C GLY A 317 8.27 13.27 -6.49
N LEU A 318 9.19 12.48 -7.01
CA LEU A 318 10.61 12.81 -7.14
C LEU A 318 11.12 12.44 -8.53
N LYS A 319 12.16 13.17 -8.96
CA LYS A 319 12.95 12.90 -10.15
C LYS A 319 14.42 13.14 -9.85
N HIS A 320 15.29 12.28 -10.34
CA HIS A 320 16.73 12.45 -10.19
C HIS A 320 17.26 13.42 -11.27
N LYS A 321 18.12 14.36 -10.88
CA LYS A 321 18.67 15.41 -11.78
C LYS A 321 19.55 14.85 -12.92
N ILE A 322 20.24 13.75 -12.64
CA ILE A 322 21.30 13.21 -13.50
C ILE A 322 20.90 11.85 -14.07
N HIS A 323 20.35 10.97 -13.24
CA HIS A 323 20.03 9.59 -13.61
C HIS A 323 18.60 9.44 -14.12
N PRO A 324 18.31 8.51 -15.02
CA PRO A 324 16.96 8.23 -15.52
C PRO A 324 16.14 7.53 -14.41
N CYS A 325 15.68 8.31 -13.43
CA CYS A 325 14.95 7.81 -12.27
C CYS A 325 13.89 8.82 -11.86
N PHE A 326 12.64 8.35 -11.71
CA PHE A 326 11.55 9.10 -11.13
C PHE A 326 10.64 8.23 -10.28
N SER A 327 9.80 8.85 -9.46
CA SER A 327 8.90 8.11 -8.57
C SER A 327 7.71 8.95 -8.13
N VAL A 328 6.64 8.27 -7.72
CA VAL A 328 5.46 8.90 -7.13
C VAL A 328 5.04 8.19 -5.85
N GLN A 329 4.52 8.95 -4.88
CA GLN A 329 4.07 8.44 -3.59
C GLN A 329 2.71 7.76 -3.69
N TYR A 330 1.85 8.24 -4.57
CA TYR A 330 0.51 7.70 -4.82
C TYR A 330 0.55 6.51 -5.79
N HIS A 331 -0.62 5.92 -6.03
CA HIS A 331 -0.79 4.72 -6.85
C HIS A 331 -1.32 5.07 -8.25
N PRO A 332 -0.46 5.21 -9.29
CA PRO A 332 -0.90 5.53 -10.65
C PRO A 332 -1.65 4.38 -11.34
N GLU A 333 -1.49 3.15 -10.85
CA GLU A 333 -2.26 1.96 -11.24
C GLU A 333 -3.70 1.98 -10.69
N ALA A 334 -4.01 2.93 -9.78
CA ALA A 334 -5.30 3.02 -9.08
C ALA A 334 -5.68 1.72 -8.34
N SER A 335 -6.81 1.11 -8.69
CA SER A 335 -7.33 -0.17 -8.14
C SER A 335 -7.27 -0.30 -6.62
N PRO A 336 -8.21 0.36 -5.88
CA PRO A 336 -9.31 1.17 -6.38
C PRO A 336 -8.92 2.65 -6.55
N GLY A 337 -9.59 3.36 -7.46
CA GLY A 337 -9.44 4.80 -7.56
C GLY A 337 -9.46 5.32 -9.00
N PRO A 338 -9.27 6.64 -9.19
CA PRO A 338 -9.22 7.26 -10.50
C PRO A 338 -7.90 6.95 -11.23
N GLU A 339 -7.98 6.88 -12.56
CA GLU A 339 -6.86 6.57 -13.45
C GLU A 339 -6.16 7.83 -14.00
N ASP A 340 -6.36 8.99 -13.37
CA ASP A 340 -5.86 10.29 -13.82
C ASP A 340 -4.33 10.33 -14.02
N ALA A 341 -3.61 9.49 -13.31
CA ALA A 341 -2.14 9.43 -13.30
C ALA A 341 -1.55 8.22 -14.05
N ASN A 342 -2.38 7.43 -14.73
CA ASN A 342 -1.96 6.22 -15.43
C ASN A 342 -0.90 6.49 -16.52
N TYR A 343 -0.86 7.70 -17.07
CA TYR A 343 0.14 8.16 -18.05
C TYR A 343 1.60 8.03 -17.57
N LEU A 344 1.84 7.92 -16.26
CA LEU A 344 3.19 7.75 -15.72
C LEU A 344 3.84 6.41 -16.15
N PHE A 345 3.04 5.40 -16.44
CA PHE A 345 3.56 4.17 -17.04
C PHE A 345 4.02 4.40 -18.49
N ASP A 346 3.35 5.28 -19.24
CA ASP A 346 3.79 5.67 -20.60
C ASP A 346 5.06 6.53 -20.54
N ASP A 347 5.15 7.42 -19.55
CA ASP A 347 6.38 8.19 -19.30
C ASP A 347 7.55 7.24 -18.95
N PHE A 348 7.31 6.14 -18.23
CA PHE A 348 8.33 5.12 -17.95
C PHE A 348 8.76 4.35 -19.20
N ILE A 349 7.82 3.94 -20.06
CA ILE A 349 8.14 3.33 -21.36
C ILE A 349 9.05 4.26 -22.18
N THR A 350 8.66 5.52 -22.29
CA THR A 350 9.42 6.54 -23.03
C THR A 350 10.83 6.72 -22.45
N LEU A 351 10.96 6.74 -21.12
CA LEU A 351 12.25 6.86 -20.45
C LEU A 351 13.19 5.68 -20.79
N MET A 352 12.65 4.46 -20.83
CA MET A 352 13.41 3.26 -21.23
C MET A 352 13.84 3.30 -22.70
N GLU A 353 12.95 3.73 -23.60
CA GLU A 353 13.27 3.86 -25.04
C GLU A 353 14.33 4.92 -25.31
N ASP A 354 14.27 6.05 -24.61
CA ASP A 354 15.26 7.12 -24.76
C ASP A 354 16.62 6.76 -24.19
N PHE A 355 16.66 5.96 -23.13
CA PHE A 355 17.92 5.47 -22.52
C PHE A 355 18.67 4.47 -23.41
N LYS A 356 17.97 3.77 -24.29
CA LYS A 356 18.56 2.81 -25.27
C LYS A 356 19.20 3.49 -26.48
N LYS A 357 18.90 4.75 -26.76
CA LYS A 357 19.43 5.54 -27.91
C LYS A 357 20.83 6.05 -27.62
#